data_dc3e99368c0e123623fb07d4371297c4
#
_entry.id   dc3e99368c0e123623fb07d4371297c4
#
_cell.length_a   1.000
_cell.length_b   1.000
_cell.length_c   1.000
_cell.angle_alpha   90.00
_cell.angle_beta   90.00
_cell.angle_gamma   90.00
#
_symmetry.space_group_name_H-M   'P 1'
#
loop_
_entity.id
_entity.type
_entity.pdbx_description
1 polymer ?
#
loop_
_entity_poly.entity_id
_entity_poly.type
_entity_poly.pdbx_seq_one_letter_code
_entity_poly.pdbx_strand_id
1 'polypeptide(L)'
;MTKKLLTQIKNEWLSNLWLVLELLVVSVVMWYVVDYLYTRAATYLEPRGFNIEHCYLIELGELTPKSPDYIAGHTSQQTHDDIAELLERLRRRPEIEAVSLSQNSYPYNGSNSGAEVSYDTLRSPGWTIRRLVTPDFPRVFRYRGTVSYTHLRAHETDSYLV
;
A
#
# COMPACT_ATOMS: atom_id res chain seq x y z
N MET A 1 -43.80 18.64 39.33
CA MET A 1 -42.35 18.40 39.41
C MET A 1 -41.58 19.10 38.30
N THR A 2 -41.97 19.06 37.06
CA THR A 2 -41.30 19.64 35.90
C THR A 2 -41.01 21.14 35.94
N LYS A 3 -41.96 21.98 36.48
CA LYS A 3 -41.76 23.44 36.61
C LYS A 3 -40.62 23.82 37.57
N LYS A 4 -40.43 23.10 38.65
CA LYS A 4 -39.32 23.36 39.59
C LYS A 4 -37.96 23.02 38.97
N LEU A 5 -37.86 21.90 38.25
CA LEU A 5 -36.66 21.52 37.51
C LEU A 5 -36.27 22.55 36.45
N LEU A 6 -37.25 23.04 35.68
CA LEU A 6 -37.00 24.06 34.65
C LEU A 6 -36.51 25.40 35.27
N THR A 7 -37.05 25.79 36.43
CA THR A 7 -36.61 26.99 37.14
C THR A 7 -35.20 26.84 37.69
N GLN A 8 -34.85 25.66 38.19
CA GLN A 8 -33.51 25.37 38.68
C GLN A 8 -32.49 25.38 37.55
N ILE A 9 -32.80 24.75 36.43
CA ILE A 9 -31.96 24.76 35.21
C ILE A 9 -31.72 26.19 34.74
N LYS A 10 -32.75 27.05 34.76
CA LYS A 10 -32.63 28.44 34.35
C LYS A 10 -31.77 29.26 35.32
N ASN A 11 -31.82 29.01 36.61
CA ASN A 11 -31.02 29.75 37.60
C ASN A 11 -29.53 29.32 37.60
N GLU A 12 -29.25 28.06 37.22
CA GLU A 12 -27.90 27.47 37.19
C GLU A 12 -27.40 27.31 35.75
N TRP A 13 -27.89 28.15 34.83
CA TRP A 13 -27.63 27.96 33.40
C TRP A 13 -26.15 27.99 33.03
N LEU A 14 -25.32 28.79 33.71
CA LEU A 14 -23.87 28.85 33.48
C LEU A 14 -23.18 27.57 33.90
N SER A 15 -23.55 26.99 35.03
CA SER A 15 -23.01 25.71 35.48
C SER A 15 -23.45 24.57 34.58
N ASN A 16 -24.74 24.60 34.17
CA ASN A 16 -25.28 23.63 33.22
C ASN A 16 -24.65 23.75 31.84
N LEU A 17 -24.38 24.99 31.38
CA LEU A 17 -23.68 25.23 30.10
C LEU A 17 -22.25 24.67 30.10
N TRP A 18 -21.53 24.83 31.21
CA TRP A 18 -20.21 24.28 31.39
C TRP A 18 -20.22 22.75 31.28
N LEU A 19 -21.15 22.11 31.93
CA LEU A 19 -21.33 20.67 31.92
C LEU A 19 -21.71 20.14 30.55
N VAL A 20 -22.57 20.86 29.81
CA VAL A 20 -22.90 20.54 28.41
C VAL A 20 -21.69 20.63 27.51
N LEU A 21 -20.87 21.68 27.68
CA LEU A 21 -19.64 21.87 26.90
C LEU A 21 -18.63 20.76 27.19
N GLU A 22 -18.45 20.38 28.44
CA GLU A 22 -17.59 19.27 28.85
C GLU A 22 -18.06 17.96 28.21
N LEU A 23 -19.35 17.65 28.31
CA LEU A 23 -19.92 16.45 27.65
C LEU A 23 -19.79 16.47 26.15
N LEU A 24 -19.90 17.63 25.52
CA LEU A 24 -19.70 17.78 24.09
C LEU A 24 -18.26 17.47 23.69
N VAL A 25 -17.29 18.03 24.42
CA VAL A 25 -15.86 17.74 24.17
C VAL A 25 -15.56 16.27 24.34
N VAL A 26 -16.02 15.67 25.43
CA VAL A 26 -15.85 14.21 25.67
C VAL A 26 -16.49 13.39 24.55
N SER A 27 -17.69 13.77 24.11
CA SER A 27 -18.39 13.06 23.03
C SER A 27 -17.63 13.14 21.70
N VAL A 28 -17.07 14.30 21.35
CA VAL A 28 -16.25 14.48 20.15
C VAL A 28 -14.99 13.63 20.22
N VAL A 29 -14.30 13.64 21.35
CA VAL A 29 -13.09 12.81 21.56
C VAL A 29 -13.43 11.32 21.46
N MET A 30 -14.49 10.89 22.13
CA MET A 30 -14.95 9.50 22.07
C MET A 30 -15.32 9.08 20.65
N TRP A 31 -16.03 9.94 19.91
CA TRP A 31 -16.38 9.66 18.54
C TRP A 31 -15.13 9.48 17.66
N TYR A 32 -14.14 10.37 17.80
CA TYR A 32 -12.86 10.26 17.09
C TYR A 32 -12.13 8.94 17.40
N VAL A 33 -12.07 8.55 18.67
CA VAL A 33 -11.43 7.30 19.09
C VAL A 33 -12.14 6.09 18.51
N VAL A 34 -13.48 6.07 18.56
CA VAL A 34 -14.28 4.98 18.01
C VAL A 34 -14.10 4.88 16.49
N ASP A 35 -14.16 6.00 15.78
CA ASP A 35 -13.95 6.04 14.33
C ASP A 35 -12.54 5.55 13.95
N TYR A 36 -11.53 6.01 14.67
CA TYR A 36 -10.15 5.56 14.46
C TYR A 36 -9.99 4.05 14.66
N LEU A 37 -10.53 3.51 15.77
CA LEU A 37 -10.46 2.08 16.06
C LEU A 37 -11.24 1.26 15.02
N TYR A 38 -12.43 1.73 14.65
CA TYR A 38 -13.25 1.08 13.62
C TYR A 38 -12.52 1.03 12.28
N THR A 39 -11.98 2.15 11.83
CA THR A 39 -11.24 2.22 10.55
C THR A 39 -10.01 1.30 10.57
N ARG A 40 -9.28 1.26 11.68
CA ARG A 40 -8.13 0.35 11.84
C ARG A 40 -8.54 -1.11 11.81
N ALA A 41 -9.60 -1.46 12.54
CA ALA A 41 -10.12 -2.82 12.57
C ALA A 41 -10.66 -3.25 11.19
N ALA A 42 -11.43 -2.39 10.53
CA ALA A 42 -11.94 -2.64 9.18
C ALA A 42 -10.79 -2.88 8.18
N THR A 43 -9.79 -1.98 8.14
CA THR A 43 -8.62 -2.14 7.28
C THR A 43 -7.83 -3.42 7.57
N TYR A 44 -7.73 -3.82 8.85
CA TYR A 44 -7.03 -5.04 9.23
C TYR A 44 -7.78 -6.30 8.81
N LEU A 45 -9.11 -6.27 8.87
CA LEU A 45 -10.00 -7.40 8.55
C LEU A 45 -10.34 -7.50 7.06
N GLU A 46 -10.08 -6.44 6.27
CA GLU A 46 -10.30 -6.48 4.83
C GLU A 46 -9.47 -7.57 4.16
N PRO A 47 -10.07 -8.34 3.22
CA PRO A 47 -9.34 -9.36 2.48
C PRO A 47 -8.23 -8.70 1.66
N ARG A 48 -7.01 -9.11 1.90
CA ARG A 48 -5.86 -8.67 1.12
C ARG A 48 -5.95 -9.30 -0.26
N GLY A 49 -5.87 -8.50 -1.30
CA GLY A 49 -5.87 -8.99 -2.69
C GLY A 49 -4.56 -9.70 -3.10
N PHE A 50 -3.68 -10.06 -2.16
CA PHE A 50 -2.37 -10.66 -2.40
C PHE A 50 -1.96 -11.59 -1.25
N ASN A 51 -0.98 -12.45 -1.51
CA ASN A 51 -0.38 -13.34 -0.51
C ASN A 51 1.14 -13.10 -0.48
N ILE A 52 1.70 -12.98 0.72
CA ILE A 52 3.14 -12.82 0.96
C ILE A 52 3.78 -14.04 1.64
N GLU A 53 3.02 -15.12 1.85
CA GLU A 53 3.56 -16.35 2.44
C GLU A 53 4.63 -16.94 1.53
N HIS A 54 5.77 -17.26 2.12
CA HIS A 54 6.96 -17.77 1.42
C HIS A 54 7.56 -16.83 0.37
N CYS A 55 7.24 -15.52 0.45
CA CYS A 55 7.90 -14.50 -0.36
C CYS A 55 9.13 -13.96 0.37
N TYR A 56 10.23 -13.85 -0.34
CA TYR A 56 11.49 -13.29 0.16
C TYR A 56 11.82 -12.03 -0.62
N LEU A 57 12.20 -10.98 0.09
CA LEU A 57 12.70 -9.76 -0.50
C LEU A 57 14.23 -9.82 -0.52
N ILE A 58 14.81 -9.69 -1.72
CA ILE A 58 16.24 -9.56 -1.92
C ILE A 58 16.51 -8.11 -2.31
N GLU A 59 17.19 -7.39 -1.46
CA GLU A 59 17.62 -6.03 -1.75
C GLU A 59 18.99 -6.09 -2.45
N LEU A 60 19.05 -5.46 -3.61
CA LEU A 60 20.29 -5.30 -4.37
C LEU A 60 20.88 -3.94 -4.07
N GLY A 61 22.14 -3.89 -3.65
CA GLY A 61 22.88 -2.67 -3.42
C GLY A 61 24.06 -2.56 -4.39
N GLU A 62 24.41 -1.34 -4.76
CA GLU A 62 25.62 -1.08 -5.51
C GLU A 62 26.85 -1.11 -4.57
N LEU A 63 27.92 -1.74 -5.03
CA LEU A 63 29.19 -1.73 -4.32
C LEU A 63 29.79 -0.32 -4.32
N THR A 64 30.26 0.11 -3.19
CA THR A 64 30.94 1.39 -3.07
C THR A 64 32.42 1.28 -3.45
N PRO A 65 33.11 2.39 -3.84
CA PRO A 65 34.54 2.38 -4.16
C PRO A 65 35.46 1.87 -3.04
N LYS A 66 34.94 1.73 -1.83
CA LYS A 66 35.64 1.18 -0.67
C LYS A 66 35.50 -0.34 -0.53
N SER A 67 34.60 -0.95 -1.31
CA SER A 67 34.41 -2.40 -1.30
C SER A 67 35.57 -3.10 -2.01
N PRO A 68 36.04 -4.24 -1.52
CA PRO A 68 37.15 -4.99 -2.16
C PRO A 68 36.76 -5.52 -3.56
N ASP A 69 35.49 -5.76 -3.78
CA ASP A 69 34.96 -6.30 -5.05
C ASP A 69 34.43 -5.20 -6.00
N TYR A 70 34.74 -3.92 -5.69
CA TYR A 70 34.30 -2.81 -6.53
C TYR A 70 35.03 -2.80 -7.89
N ILE A 71 34.25 -2.78 -8.96
CA ILE A 71 34.75 -2.68 -10.33
C ILE A 71 34.57 -1.23 -10.80
N ALA A 72 35.67 -0.51 -10.94
CA ALA A 72 35.67 0.86 -11.45
C ALA A 72 35.24 0.88 -12.93
N GLY A 73 34.37 1.82 -13.31
CA GLY A 73 33.91 1.98 -14.69
C GLY A 73 32.76 1.05 -15.09
N HIS A 74 32.13 0.38 -14.12
CA HIS A 74 30.89 -0.39 -14.37
C HIS A 74 29.80 0.54 -14.90
N THR A 75 29.26 0.23 -16.06
CA THR A 75 28.24 1.04 -16.71
C THR A 75 26.84 0.61 -16.27
N SER A 76 25.87 1.53 -16.36
CA SER A 76 24.45 1.20 -16.07
C SER A 76 23.93 0.04 -16.92
N GLN A 77 24.42 -0.12 -18.15
CA GLN A 77 24.06 -1.25 -19.03
C GLN A 77 24.57 -2.57 -18.44
N GLN A 78 25.83 -2.61 -18.00
CA GLN A 78 26.39 -3.80 -17.35
C GLN A 78 25.63 -4.17 -16.09
N THR A 79 25.28 -3.18 -15.25
CA THR A 79 24.46 -3.42 -14.06
C THR A 79 23.09 -4.03 -14.44
N HIS A 80 22.47 -3.54 -15.51
CA HIS A 80 21.22 -4.11 -16.00
C HIS A 80 21.39 -5.56 -16.46
N ASP A 81 22.46 -5.84 -17.22
CA ASP A 81 22.74 -7.19 -17.73
C ASP A 81 23.03 -8.18 -16.59
N ASP A 82 23.77 -7.74 -15.56
CA ASP A 82 24.05 -8.55 -14.37
C ASP A 82 22.77 -8.87 -13.57
N ILE A 83 21.88 -7.89 -13.43
CA ILE A 83 20.57 -8.11 -12.78
C ILE A 83 19.73 -9.10 -13.60
N ALA A 84 19.72 -8.96 -14.92
CA ALA A 84 18.99 -9.88 -15.81
C ALA A 84 19.55 -11.31 -15.69
N GLU A 85 20.88 -11.46 -15.68
CA GLU A 85 21.50 -12.77 -15.48
C GLU A 85 21.18 -13.36 -14.10
N LEU A 86 21.20 -12.55 -13.04
CA LEU A 86 20.82 -12.98 -11.70
C LEU A 86 19.37 -13.51 -11.67
N LEU A 87 18.43 -12.78 -12.29
CA LEU A 87 17.04 -13.21 -12.39
C LEU A 87 16.92 -14.56 -13.10
N GLU A 88 17.64 -14.75 -14.21
CA GLU A 88 17.64 -16.03 -14.95
C GLU A 88 18.24 -17.17 -14.11
N ARG A 89 19.30 -16.91 -13.37
CA ARG A 89 19.88 -17.91 -12.44
C ARG A 89 18.89 -18.31 -11.35
N LEU A 90 18.15 -17.35 -10.79
CA LEU A 90 17.11 -17.61 -9.80
C LEU A 90 15.95 -18.41 -10.39
N ARG A 91 15.47 -18.05 -11.58
CA ARG A 91 14.40 -18.76 -12.29
C ARG A 91 14.70 -20.23 -12.59
N ARG A 92 15.99 -20.57 -12.77
CA ARG A 92 16.43 -21.94 -13.02
C ARG A 92 16.48 -22.83 -11.77
N ARG A 93 16.31 -22.23 -10.59
CA ARG A 93 16.30 -22.99 -9.34
C ARG A 93 14.96 -23.68 -9.13
N PRO A 94 14.91 -25.00 -8.96
CA PRO A 94 13.66 -25.75 -8.81
C PRO A 94 12.91 -25.40 -7.52
N GLU A 95 13.60 -24.83 -6.54
CA GLU A 95 13.01 -24.42 -5.26
C GLU A 95 12.27 -23.07 -5.37
N ILE A 96 12.45 -22.34 -6.46
CA ILE A 96 11.90 -20.99 -6.66
C ILE A 96 10.74 -21.05 -7.66
N GLU A 97 9.53 -20.79 -7.20
CA GLU A 97 8.33 -20.84 -8.02
C GLU A 97 8.24 -19.68 -9.01
N ALA A 98 8.58 -18.46 -8.56
CA ALA A 98 8.55 -17.25 -9.37
C ALA A 98 9.50 -16.20 -8.82
N VAL A 99 10.06 -15.38 -9.71
CA VAL A 99 10.96 -14.27 -9.38
C VAL A 99 10.51 -13.02 -10.10
N SER A 100 10.44 -11.90 -9.41
CA SER A 100 10.11 -10.62 -10.00
C SER A 100 11.08 -9.54 -9.54
N LEU A 101 11.52 -8.73 -10.47
CA LEU A 101 12.19 -7.46 -10.17
C LEU A 101 11.15 -6.37 -10.02
N SER A 102 11.31 -5.53 -9.01
CA SER A 102 10.42 -4.40 -8.80
C SER A 102 11.18 -3.20 -8.23
N GLN A 103 10.80 -2.03 -8.66
CA GLN A 103 11.31 -0.78 -8.08
C GLN A 103 10.34 -0.30 -7.00
N ASN A 104 10.65 -0.57 -5.73
CA ASN A 104 9.83 -0.16 -4.59
C ASN A 104 8.33 -0.48 -4.74
N SER A 105 8.01 -1.64 -5.31
CA SER A 105 6.63 -2.00 -5.64
C SER A 105 6.07 -3.13 -4.80
N TYR A 106 6.86 -3.70 -3.90
CA TYR A 106 6.41 -4.79 -3.03
C TYR A 106 5.33 -4.32 -2.03
N PRO A 107 4.45 -5.21 -1.58
CA PRO A 107 3.43 -4.90 -0.60
C PRO A 107 4.00 -4.30 0.69
N TYR A 108 3.28 -3.34 1.28
CA TYR A 108 3.66 -2.61 2.50
C TYR A 108 4.88 -1.69 2.40
N ASN A 109 5.41 -1.50 1.22
CA ASN A 109 6.40 -0.48 1.01
C ASN A 109 5.75 0.92 1.12
N GLY A 110 6.40 1.85 1.79
CA GLY A 110 5.90 3.22 1.98
C GLY A 110 6.03 4.12 0.75
N SER A 111 6.64 3.64 -0.34
CA SER A 111 6.86 4.40 -1.56
C SER A 111 5.63 4.34 -2.48
N ASN A 112 5.09 5.49 -2.84
CA ASN A 112 3.98 5.62 -3.76
C ASN A 112 4.39 6.50 -4.94
N SER A 113 4.32 5.94 -6.15
CA SER A 113 4.38 6.69 -7.40
C SER A 113 3.01 6.66 -8.03
N GLY A 114 2.49 7.83 -8.36
CA GLY A 114 1.17 7.95 -8.99
C GLY A 114 1.27 8.59 -10.36
N ALA A 115 0.33 8.27 -11.22
CA ALA A 115 0.16 8.89 -12.52
C ALA A 115 -1.34 8.98 -12.86
N GLU A 116 -1.72 9.99 -13.58
CA GLU A 116 -3.02 10.03 -14.23
C GLU A 116 -2.97 9.12 -15.47
N VAL A 117 -3.93 8.21 -15.57
CA VAL A 117 -4.05 7.31 -16.72
C VAL A 117 -5.20 7.80 -17.59
N SER A 118 -4.92 8.01 -18.88
CA SER A 118 -5.93 8.36 -19.87
C SER A 118 -5.87 7.40 -21.06
N TYR A 119 -7.03 6.95 -21.52
CA TYR A 119 -7.17 6.12 -22.69
C TYR A 119 -8.36 6.63 -23.51
N ASP A 120 -8.09 7.19 -24.66
CA ASP A 120 -9.09 7.87 -25.51
C ASP A 120 -9.84 8.95 -24.74
N THR A 121 -11.14 8.81 -24.53
CA THR A 121 -11.99 9.72 -23.75
C THR A 121 -12.07 9.37 -22.26
N LEU A 122 -11.55 8.22 -21.87
CA LEU A 122 -11.56 7.76 -20.48
C LEU A 122 -10.35 8.31 -19.73
N ARG A 123 -10.60 8.84 -18.54
CA ARG A 123 -9.55 9.27 -17.61
C ARG A 123 -9.76 8.63 -16.26
N SER A 124 -8.67 8.30 -15.57
CA SER A 124 -8.76 7.82 -14.20
C SER A 124 -9.34 8.92 -13.31
N PRO A 125 -10.23 8.59 -12.35
CA PRO A 125 -10.87 9.58 -11.46
C PRO A 125 -9.91 10.21 -10.43
N GLY A 126 -8.63 10.06 -10.61
CA GLY A 126 -7.59 10.60 -9.72
C GLY A 126 -6.24 9.94 -9.97
N TRP A 127 -5.34 10.12 -9.03
CA TRP A 127 -4.02 9.53 -9.08
C TRP A 127 -4.09 8.01 -8.94
N THR A 128 -3.69 7.32 -10.00
CA THR A 128 -3.56 5.86 -10.00
C THR A 128 -2.17 5.49 -9.49
N ILE A 129 -2.06 4.54 -8.59
CA ILE A 129 -0.77 4.05 -8.11
C ILE A 129 -0.09 3.29 -9.24
N ARG A 130 1.08 3.78 -9.66
CA ARG A 130 1.93 3.14 -10.67
C ARG A 130 2.97 2.27 -9.98
N ARG A 131 3.12 1.06 -10.46
CA ARG A 131 4.15 0.10 -10.01
C ARG A 131 5.02 -0.32 -11.19
N LEU A 132 6.33 -0.19 -11.04
CA LEU A 132 7.30 -0.66 -12.02
C LEU A 132 7.75 -2.06 -11.61
N VAL A 133 7.35 -3.05 -12.37
CA VAL A 133 7.52 -4.47 -12.03
C VAL A 133 7.76 -5.31 -13.29
N THR A 134 8.38 -6.46 -13.14
CA THR A 134 8.44 -7.46 -14.21
C THR A 134 7.12 -8.24 -14.30
N PRO A 135 6.81 -8.89 -15.44
CA PRO A 135 5.55 -9.59 -15.68
C PRO A 135 5.19 -10.66 -14.62
N ASP A 136 6.18 -11.28 -13.99
CA ASP A 136 5.98 -12.31 -12.96
C ASP A 136 5.51 -11.76 -11.61
N PHE A 137 5.47 -10.45 -11.43
CA PHE A 137 5.10 -9.82 -10.16
C PHE A 137 3.72 -10.25 -9.62
N PRO A 138 2.64 -10.28 -10.44
CA PRO A 138 1.35 -10.78 -9.99
C PRO A 138 1.38 -12.24 -9.55
N ARG A 139 2.26 -13.05 -10.15
CA ARG A 139 2.44 -14.46 -9.81
C ARG A 139 3.15 -14.64 -8.47
N VAL A 140 4.21 -13.85 -8.20
CA VAL A 140 4.96 -13.89 -6.94
C VAL A 140 4.04 -13.60 -5.76
N PHE A 141 3.21 -12.56 -5.86
CA PHE A 141 2.30 -12.15 -4.79
C PHE A 141 0.90 -12.77 -4.92
N ARG A 142 0.66 -13.63 -5.89
CA ARG A 142 -0.64 -14.30 -6.12
C ARG A 142 -1.80 -13.32 -6.09
N TYR A 143 -1.65 -12.19 -6.79
CA TYR A 143 -2.69 -11.15 -6.83
C TYR A 143 -4.02 -11.71 -7.32
N ARG A 144 -5.10 -11.29 -6.65
CA ARG A 144 -6.48 -11.63 -7.00
C ARG A 144 -7.28 -10.35 -7.18
N GLY A 145 -8.12 -10.31 -8.20
CA GLY A 145 -9.08 -9.21 -8.37
C GLY A 145 -10.10 -9.23 -7.23
N THR A 146 -10.40 -8.06 -6.67
CA THR A 146 -11.38 -7.91 -5.58
C THR A 146 -12.82 -8.13 -6.05
N VAL A 147 -13.10 -7.93 -7.34
CA VAL A 147 -14.45 -8.03 -7.92
C VAL A 147 -14.74 -9.41 -8.52
N SER A 148 -13.74 -10.07 -9.06
CA SER A 148 -13.82 -11.46 -9.49
C SER A 148 -12.58 -12.16 -8.99
N TYR A 149 -12.69 -13.25 -8.29
CA TYR A 149 -11.55 -14.06 -7.81
C TYR A 149 -10.71 -14.68 -8.95
N THR A 150 -10.67 -14.03 -10.10
CA THR A 150 -9.88 -14.41 -11.26
C THR A 150 -8.43 -14.00 -11.03
N HIS A 151 -7.52 -14.93 -11.24
CA HIS A 151 -6.09 -14.61 -11.29
C HIS A 151 -5.84 -13.63 -12.44
N LEU A 152 -5.18 -12.52 -12.14
CA LEU A 152 -4.63 -11.65 -13.18
C LEU A 152 -3.60 -12.47 -13.97
N ARG A 153 -3.92 -12.77 -15.22
CA ARG A 153 -2.97 -13.45 -16.10
C ARG A 153 -1.95 -12.43 -16.57
N ALA A 154 -0.68 -12.83 -16.56
CA ALA A 154 0.43 -11.99 -17.02
C ALA A 154 0.30 -11.51 -18.49
N HIS A 155 -0.54 -12.18 -19.29
CA HIS A 155 -0.78 -11.84 -20.70
C HIS A 155 -1.52 -10.50 -20.91
N GLU A 156 -2.18 -9.95 -19.90
CA GLU A 156 -2.86 -8.67 -20.06
C GLU A 156 -1.92 -7.48 -19.88
N THR A 157 -0.70 -7.72 -19.39
CA THR A 157 0.30 -6.67 -19.18
C THR A 157 1.25 -6.44 -20.38
N ASP A 158 1.32 -7.38 -21.31
CA ASP A 158 2.22 -7.25 -22.47
C ASP A 158 1.73 -6.25 -23.55
N SER A 159 0.48 -5.80 -23.45
CA SER A 159 -0.12 -4.91 -24.47
C SER A 159 0.07 -3.41 -24.20
N TYR A 160 0.70 -3.01 -23.09
CA TYR A 160 0.74 -1.60 -22.69
C TYR A 160 2.14 -1.03 -22.43
N LEU A 161 3.18 -1.70 -22.91
CA LEU A 161 4.54 -1.16 -22.94
C LEU A 161 4.92 -0.82 -24.38
N VAL A 162 4.38 0.29 -24.86
CA VAL A 162 4.92 1.04 -26.00
C VAL A 162 5.32 2.43 -25.51
#